data_1cf9fa68cb8daf97d6190d9b20645887
#
_entry.id   1cf9fa68cb8daf97d6190d9b20645887
#
_cell.length_a   1.000
_cell.length_b   1.000
_cell.length_c   1.000
_cell.angle_alpha   90.00
_cell.angle_beta   90.00
_cell.angle_gamma   90.00
#
_symmetry.space_group_name_H-M   'P 1'
#
loop_
_entity.id
_entity.type
_entity.pdbx_description
1 polymer ?
#
loop_
_entity_poly.entity_id
_entity_poly.type
_entity_poly.pdbx_seq_one_letter_code
_entity_poly.pdbx_strand_id
1 'polypeptide(L)'
;MKLLLTADLHFHIPWFEWLRDVATEYDLVAIGGDLLELENQQGMARQLIYLYEWIQHFVKRPVNLAICTGNHDFPSGAQLVCPGVPLPNGKLAILRQYATARPWSQALKVNHQVAVDGDEKLFRLRSGEKLAVTCCSYRADGYVEQLRLQAPPWLVLHHEPPANSQIATPKSGNLAFAQAVRRSGPTWSLSGHVHFTVGDDNHFFERIGSTICFNCRQNPPGGLLPPEPNVIIVDTKRQEATWRRWITHGTNEEKTIEL
;
A
#
# COMPACT_ATOMS: atom_id res chain seq x y z
N MET A 1 6.91 -15.75 -9.22
CA MET A 1 6.79 -15.00 -7.94
C MET A 1 5.33 -14.94 -7.49
N LYS A 2 5.10 -14.77 -6.18
CA LYS A 2 3.75 -14.60 -5.63
C LYS A 2 3.72 -13.33 -4.78
N LEU A 3 2.88 -12.35 -5.15
CA LEU A 3 2.79 -11.05 -4.49
C LEU A 3 1.43 -10.93 -3.79
N LEU A 4 1.40 -10.32 -2.61
CA LEU A 4 0.18 -9.91 -1.90
C LEU A 4 0.09 -8.39 -1.92
N LEU A 5 -0.95 -7.86 -2.56
CA LEU A 5 -1.18 -6.43 -2.71
C LEU A 5 -2.42 -6.02 -1.92
N THR A 6 -2.33 -4.95 -1.13
CA THR A 6 -3.45 -4.35 -0.39
C THR A 6 -3.26 -2.85 -0.24
N ALA A 7 -4.24 -2.14 0.30
CA ALA A 7 -4.20 -0.70 0.57
C ALA A 7 -5.25 -0.35 1.63
N ASP A 8 -5.31 0.91 2.07
CA ASP A 8 -6.39 1.48 2.89
C ASP A 8 -6.66 0.67 4.17
N LEU A 9 -5.62 0.41 4.95
CA LEU A 9 -5.74 -0.36 6.20
C LEU A 9 -6.36 0.44 7.34
N HIS A 10 -6.36 1.81 7.26
CA HIS A 10 -6.99 2.74 8.20
C HIS A 10 -6.80 2.34 9.66
N PHE A 11 -5.58 1.94 10.00
CA PHE A 11 -5.20 1.50 11.33
C PHE A 11 -6.08 0.37 11.91
N HIS A 12 -6.67 -0.46 11.06
CA HIS A 12 -7.42 -1.63 11.53
C HIS A 12 -6.44 -2.74 11.93
N ILE A 13 -6.10 -2.81 13.22
CA ILE A 13 -5.07 -3.71 13.78
C ILE A 13 -5.24 -5.17 13.33
N PRO A 14 -6.46 -5.78 13.34
CA PRO A 14 -6.63 -7.15 12.86
C PRO A 14 -6.09 -7.40 11.45
N TRP A 15 -6.18 -6.43 10.54
CA TRP A 15 -5.67 -6.57 9.18
C TRP A 15 -4.14 -6.56 9.12
N PHE A 16 -3.49 -5.74 9.96
CA PHE A 16 -2.02 -5.76 10.08
C PHE A 16 -1.53 -7.11 10.64
N GLU A 17 -2.22 -7.64 11.64
CA GLU A 17 -1.88 -8.94 12.22
C GLU A 17 -2.07 -10.07 11.20
N TRP A 18 -3.20 -10.07 10.48
CA TRP A 18 -3.45 -11.03 9.41
C TRP A 18 -2.37 -10.97 8.32
N LEU A 19 -2.03 -9.76 7.82
CA LEU A 19 -0.97 -9.59 6.83
C LEU A 19 0.36 -10.16 7.32
N ARG A 20 0.70 -9.94 8.60
CA ARG A 20 1.90 -10.51 9.19
C ARG A 20 1.85 -12.04 9.20
N ASP A 21 0.72 -12.62 9.54
CA ASP A 21 0.59 -14.07 9.73
C ASP A 21 0.64 -14.83 8.40
N VAL A 22 0.06 -14.29 7.32
CA VAL A 22 0.10 -14.90 5.98
C VAL A 22 1.34 -14.51 5.16
N ALA A 23 2.13 -13.54 5.58
CA ALA A 23 3.24 -12.97 4.80
C ALA A 23 4.19 -14.02 4.21
N THR A 24 4.47 -15.08 4.96
CA THR A 24 5.42 -16.13 4.53
C THR A 24 4.95 -16.95 3.32
N GLU A 25 3.71 -16.83 2.90
CA GLU A 25 3.19 -17.45 1.69
C GLU A 25 3.57 -16.70 0.41
N TYR A 26 4.10 -15.46 0.56
CA TYR A 26 4.37 -14.53 -0.54
C TYR A 26 5.85 -14.15 -0.59
N ASP A 27 6.29 -13.70 -1.76
CA ASP A 27 7.63 -13.16 -1.98
C ASP A 27 7.73 -11.67 -1.60
N LEU A 28 6.59 -10.95 -1.74
CA LEU A 28 6.43 -9.54 -1.39
C LEU A 28 5.01 -9.32 -0.86
N VAL A 29 4.90 -8.50 0.19
CA VAL A 29 3.66 -7.81 0.59
C VAL A 29 3.79 -6.34 0.22
N ALA A 30 2.79 -5.78 -0.48
CA ALA A 30 2.76 -4.37 -0.87
C ALA A 30 1.51 -3.69 -0.32
N ILE A 31 1.66 -2.49 0.29
CA ILE A 31 0.60 -1.71 0.89
C ILE A 31 0.52 -0.34 0.20
N GLY A 32 -0.57 -0.09 -0.50
CA GLY A 32 -0.80 1.06 -1.39
C GLY A 32 -1.32 2.32 -0.68
N GLY A 33 -0.88 2.60 0.56
CA GLY A 33 -1.23 3.82 1.31
C GLY A 33 -2.39 3.64 2.30
N ASP A 34 -2.70 4.73 3.00
CA ASP A 34 -3.67 4.85 4.10
C ASP A 34 -3.47 3.76 5.17
N LEU A 35 -2.26 3.75 5.72
CA LEU A 35 -1.87 2.89 6.84
C LEU A 35 -2.51 3.35 8.14
N LEU A 36 -2.65 4.68 8.30
CA LEU A 36 -3.12 5.35 9.49
C LEU A 36 -4.56 5.83 9.31
N GLU A 37 -5.21 6.22 10.44
CA GLU A 37 -6.56 6.79 10.43
C GLU A 37 -6.57 8.10 11.22
N LEU A 38 -6.85 9.21 10.52
CA LEU A 38 -6.82 10.55 11.09
C LEU A 38 -7.87 10.76 12.19
N GLU A 39 -9.03 10.10 12.07
CA GLU A 39 -10.14 10.24 13.00
C GLU A 39 -10.11 9.19 14.13
N ASN A 40 -9.06 8.37 14.20
CA ASN A 40 -8.98 7.31 15.20
C ASN A 40 -8.74 7.87 16.62
N GLN A 41 -9.57 7.44 17.57
CA GLN A 41 -9.53 7.88 18.98
C GLN A 41 -8.21 7.53 19.70
N GLN A 42 -7.43 6.58 19.21
CA GLN A 42 -6.14 6.22 19.81
C GLN A 42 -5.06 7.28 19.58
N GLY A 43 -5.30 8.22 18.68
CA GLY A 43 -4.38 9.29 18.33
C GLY A 43 -3.19 8.82 17.49
N MET A 44 -2.66 9.74 16.71
CA MET A 44 -1.65 9.48 15.69
C MET A 44 -0.33 8.92 16.24
N ALA A 45 0.09 9.39 17.42
CA ALA A 45 1.34 8.94 18.02
C ALA A 45 1.34 7.43 18.33
N ARG A 46 0.22 6.90 18.83
CA ARG A 46 0.09 5.45 19.11
C ARG A 46 0.08 4.63 17.83
N GLN A 47 -0.61 5.11 16.80
CA GLN A 47 -0.65 4.46 15.50
C GLN A 47 0.76 4.35 14.88
N LEU A 48 1.52 5.43 14.89
CA LEU A 48 2.89 5.45 14.37
C LEU A 48 3.84 4.52 15.13
N ILE A 49 3.71 4.47 16.48
CA ILE A 49 4.50 3.56 17.32
C ILE A 49 4.14 2.11 16.99
N TYR A 50 2.85 1.80 16.93
CA TYR A 50 2.39 0.46 16.56
C TYR A 50 2.92 0.03 15.19
N LEU A 51 2.78 0.90 14.18
CA LEU A 51 3.22 0.62 12.82
C LEU A 51 4.74 0.34 12.77
N TYR A 52 5.53 1.14 13.49
CA TYR A 52 6.96 0.92 13.59
C TYR A 52 7.28 -0.45 14.23
N GLU A 53 6.62 -0.80 15.32
CA GLU A 53 6.80 -2.10 15.99
C GLU A 53 6.33 -3.26 15.10
N TRP A 54 5.20 -3.10 14.42
CA TRP A 54 4.69 -4.09 13.50
C TRP A 54 5.70 -4.39 12.38
N ILE A 55 6.29 -3.36 11.77
CA ILE A 55 7.32 -3.54 10.74
C ILE A 55 8.57 -4.22 11.31
N GLN A 56 9.01 -3.86 12.52
CA GLN A 56 10.11 -4.52 13.20
C GLN A 56 9.87 -6.04 13.39
N HIS A 57 8.63 -6.42 13.62
CA HIS A 57 8.26 -7.82 13.72
C HIS A 57 8.07 -8.48 12.36
N PHE A 58 7.50 -7.75 11.40
CA PHE A 58 7.27 -8.24 10.04
C PHE A 58 8.59 -8.66 9.37
N VAL A 59 9.61 -7.84 9.45
CA VAL A 59 10.91 -8.07 8.79
C VAL A 59 11.76 -9.20 9.42
N LYS A 60 11.30 -9.80 10.51
CA LYS A 60 11.87 -11.05 11.01
C LYS A 60 11.50 -12.26 10.15
N ARG A 61 10.55 -12.09 9.23
CA ARG A 61 10.14 -13.10 8.25
C ARG A 61 10.93 -12.95 6.96
N PRO A 62 11.17 -14.02 6.20
CA PRO A 62 11.91 -13.97 4.94
C PRO A 62 11.00 -13.50 3.79
N VAL A 63 10.39 -12.31 3.95
CA VAL A 63 9.48 -11.69 2.97
C VAL A 63 9.81 -10.21 2.83
N ASN A 64 9.69 -9.68 1.61
CA ASN A 64 9.88 -8.26 1.35
C ASN A 64 8.60 -7.47 1.62
N LEU A 65 8.74 -6.20 1.99
CA LEU A 65 7.65 -5.27 2.27
C LEU A 65 7.83 -4.00 1.46
N ALA A 66 6.78 -3.57 0.74
CA ALA A 66 6.75 -2.29 0.05
C ALA A 66 5.56 -1.47 0.54
N ILE A 67 5.77 -0.21 0.87
CA ILE A 67 4.77 0.69 1.42
C ILE A 67 4.86 2.05 0.73
N CYS A 68 3.74 2.60 0.27
CA CYS A 68 3.64 4.03 0.03
C CYS A 68 2.68 4.67 1.04
N THR A 69 2.72 5.99 1.18
CA THR A 69 1.75 6.73 2.00
C THR A 69 0.52 7.13 1.20
N GLY A 70 -0.61 7.27 1.90
CA GLY A 70 -1.87 7.80 1.38
C GLY A 70 -2.27 9.12 2.05
N ASN A 71 -3.49 9.59 1.81
CA ASN A 71 -3.96 10.89 2.33
C ASN A 71 -4.18 10.89 3.85
N HIS A 72 -4.55 9.76 4.46
CA HIS A 72 -4.68 9.62 5.91
C HIS A 72 -3.34 9.48 6.62
N ASP A 73 -2.25 9.32 5.90
CA ASP A 73 -0.91 9.15 6.45
C ASP A 73 -0.18 10.47 6.71
N PHE A 74 -0.83 11.62 6.48
CA PHE A 74 -0.26 12.94 6.72
C PHE A 74 -1.06 13.74 7.73
N PRO A 75 -0.40 14.58 8.56
CA PRO A 75 -1.08 15.38 9.54
C PRO A 75 -1.99 16.41 8.85
N SER A 76 -3.29 16.37 9.14
CA SER A 76 -4.27 17.40 8.76
C SER A 76 -4.45 18.40 9.90
N GLY A 77 -3.39 19.13 10.28
CA GLY A 77 -3.44 20.08 11.40
C GLY A 77 -3.57 19.45 12.79
N ALA A 78 -3.62 18.14 12.91
CA ALA A 78 -3.68 17.43 14.18
C ALA A 78 -2.33 17.55 14.91
N GLN A 79 -2.36 18.11 16.10
CA GLN A 79 -1.19 18.16 16.97
C GLN A 79 -0.82 16.74 17.42
N LEU A 80 0.41 16.34 17.15
CA LEU A 80 1.00 15.16 17.78
C LEU A 80 1.17 15.46 19.27
N VAL A 81 0.19 15.09 20.06
CA VAL A 81 0.34 15.06 21.50
C VAL A 81 1.20 13.86 21.86
N CYS A 82 2.51 14.06 21.97
CA CYS A 82 3.39 13.08 22.61
C CYS A 82 3.27 13.28 24.13
N PRO A 83 2.58 12.40 24.88
CA PRO A 83 2.74 12.40 26.32
C PRO A 83 4.23 12.15 26.63
N GLY A 84 4.82 12.88 27.59
CA GLY A 84 6.25 12.90 27.90
C GLY A 84 6.88 11.59 28.40
N VAL A 85 6.54 10.49 27.78
CA VAL A 85 7.13 9.17 28.02
C VAL A 85 8.41 9.07 27.21
N PRO A 86 9.56 8.75 27.81
CA PRO A 86 10.80 8.53 27.08
C PRO A 86 10.62 7.32 26.14
N LEU A 87 10.62 7.59 24.85
CA LEU A 87 10.53 6.56 23.81
C LEU A 87 11.94 6.15 23.35
N PRO A 88 12.17 4.90 23.02
CA PRO A 88 13.39 4.46 22.37
C PRO A 88 13.68 5.32 21.12
N ASN A 89 14.96 5.55 20.81
CA ASN A 89 15.40 6.50 19.79
C ASN A 89 14.68 6.37 18.42
N GLY A 90 14.38 5.16 17.97
CA GLY A 90 13.67 4.93 16.70
C GLY A 90 12.22 5.44 16.74
N LYS A 91 11.50 5.24 17.85
CA LYS A 91 10.11 5.69 18.02
C LYS A 91 10.01 7.21 18.06
N LEU A 92 10.99 7.86 18.69
CA LEU A 92 11.03 9.32 18.73
C LEU A 92 11.34 9.91 17.35
N ALA A 93 12.16 9.24 16.55
CA ALA A 93 12.48 9.69 15.20
C ALA A 93 11.25 9.69 14.28
N ILE A 94 10.44 8.62 14.28
CA ILE A 94 9.22 8.56 13.45
C ILE A 94 8.22 9.65 13.83
N LEU A 95 8.01 9.90 15.13
CA LEU A 95 7.11 10.95 15.59
C LEU A 95 7.57 12.35 15.15
N ARG A 96 8.87 12.63 15.25
CA ARG A 96 9.44 13.91 14.82
C ARG A 96 9.33 14.10 13.31
N GLN A 97 9.57 13.07 12.50
CA GLN A 97 9.44 13.16 11.06
C GLN A 97 7.99 13.38 10.64
N TYR A 98 7.06 12.66 11.24
CA TYR A 98 5.63 12.84 10.98
C TYR A 98 5.19 14.29 11.32
N ALA A 99 5.57 14.82 12.48
CA ALA A 99 5.20 16.18 12.91
C ALA A 99 5.70 17.28 11.96
N THR A 100 6.80 17.04 11.24
CA THR A 100 7.36 18.00 10.28
C THR A 100 6.85 17.83 8.85
N ALA A 101 5.87 16.94 8.63
CA ALA A 101 5.35 16.57 7.31
C ALA A 101 6.45 16.16 6.30
N ARG A 102 7.62 15.75 6.79
CA ARG A 102 8.68 15.13 5.98
C ARG A 102 8.26 13.70 5.65
N PRO A 103 8.93 13.03 4.70
CA PRO A 103 8.66 11.63 4.38
C PRO A 103 8.97 10.73 5.59
N TRP A 104 8.07 10.75 6.56
CA TRP A 104 8.18 10.04 7.83
C TRP A 104 8.27 8.52 7.62
N SER A 105 7.70 8.03 6.52
CA SER A 105 7.80 6.63 6.09
C SER A 105 9.25 6.16 5.96
N GLN A 106 10.21 7.05 5.69
CA GLN A 106 11.63 6.71 5.69
C GLN A 106 12.12 6.17 7.04
N ALA A 107 11.49 6.56 8.16
CA ALA A 107 11.79 5.99 9.48
C ALA A 107 11.35 4.52 9.63
N LEU A 108 10.46 4.05 8.76
CA LEU A 108 10.01 2.65 8.71
C LEU A 108 11.02 1.73 8.01
N LYS A 109 12.00 2.29 7.32
CA LYS A 109 13.03 1.54 6.59
C LYS A 109 14.05 0.92 7.55
N VAL A 110 13.60 -0.10 8.28
CA VAL A 110 14.38 -0.75 9.34
C VAL A 110 15.49 -1.67 8.81
N ASN A 111 15.35 -2.18 7.58
CA ASN A 111 16.36 -3.01 6.92
C ASN A 111 16.18 -3.04 5.39
N HIS A 112 16.99 -3.88 4.72
CA HIS A 112 16.98 -4.01 3.26
C HIS A 112 15.73 -4.71 2.68
N GLN A 113 14.87 -5.31 3.50
CA GLN A 113 13.62 -5.96 3.05
C GLN A 113 12.46 -4.97 2.90
N VAL A 114 12.61 -3.72 3.36
CA VAL A 114 11.56 -2.69 3.32
C VAL A 114 11.87 -1.66 2.24
N ALA A 115 10.89 -1.35 1.41
CA ALA A 115 10.85 -0.19 0.53
C ALA A 115 9.71 0.74 0.97
N VAL A 116 9.97 2.04 1.00
CA VAL A 116 9.02 3.07 1.41
C VAL A 116 9.04 4.25 0.44
N ASP A 117 8.20 5.24 0.65
CA ASP A 117 8.14 6.46 -0.18
C ASP A 117 9.50 6.97 -0.62
N GLY A 118 9.64 7.24 -1.91
CA GLY A 118 10.85 7.71 -2.54
C GLY A 118 11.86 6.61 -2.86
N ASP A 119 11.61 5.36 -2.53
CA ASP A 119 12.50 4.26 -2.88
C ASP A 119 12.22 3.74 -4.30
N GLU A 120 13.29 3.59 -5.06
CA GLU A 120 13.38 2.73 -6.24
C GLU A 120 14.28 1.55 -5.88
N LYS A 121 13.70 0.36 -5.77
CA LYS A 121 14.40 -0.79 -5.19
C LYS A 121 14.26 -2.04 -6.03
N LEU A 122 15.37 -2.75 -6.22
CA LEU A 122 15.38 -4.07 -6.83
C LEU A 122 15.42 -5.13 -5.74
N PHE A 123 14.31 -5.79 -5.50
CA PHE A 123 14.24 -6.93 -4.58
C PHE A 123 14.72 -8.20 -5.28
N ARG A 124 15.48 -9.00 -4.56
CA ARG A 124 15.74 -10.39 -4.89
C ARG A 124 14.75 -11.23 -4.08
N LEU A 125 13.84 -11.90 -4.78
CA LEU A 125 12.77 -12.68 -4.18
C LEU A 125 13.26 -14.08 -3.77
N ARG A 126 12.50 -14.78 -2.90
CA ARG A 126 12.80 -16.17 -2.50
C ARG A 126 12.76 -17.13 -3.68
N SER A 127 11.93 -16.85 -4.67
CA SER A 127 11.88 -17.59 -5.93
C SER A 127 13.16 -17.49 -6.77
N GLY A 128 14.11 -16.61 -6.41
CA GLY A 128 15.29 -16.29 -7.17
C GLY A 128 15.06 -15.19 -8.23
N GLU A 129 13.82 -14.86 -8.52
CA GLU A 129 13.42 -13.79 -9.43
C GLU A 129 13.77 -12.41 -8.83
N LYS A 130 13.85 -11.40 -9.70
CA LYS A 130 14.04 -10.01 -9.30
C LYS A 130 12.76 -9.24 -9.59
N LEU A 131 12.41 -8.32 -8.69
CA LEU A 131 11.28 -7.41 -8.85
C LEU A 131 11.75 -5.98 -8.56
N ALA A 132 11.63 -5.10 -9.54
CA ALA A 132 11.78 -3.66 -9.32
C ALA A 132 10.53 -3.11 -8.62
N VAL A 133 10.70 -2.29 -7.60
CA VAL A 133 9.60 -1.65 -6.87
C VAL A 133 9.90 -0.17 -6.72
N THR A 134 8.93 0.67 -7.06
CA THR A 134 8.96 2.11 -6.83
C THR A 134 7.80 2.50 -5.92
N CYS A 135 8.10 3.16 -4.80
CA CYS A 135 7.10 3.64 -3.85
C CYS A 135 6.97 5.16 -3.99
N CYS A 136 5.83 5.64 -4.47
CA CYS A 136 5.54 7.05 -4.66
C CYS A 136 4.76 7.58 -3.46
N SER A 137 5.28 8.63 -2.79
CA SER A 137 4.57 9.30 -1.71
C SER A 137 3.33 10.03 -2.23
N TYR A 138 2.25 10.02 -1.46
CA TYR A 138 1.03 10.76 -1.77
C TYR A 138 1.27 12.27 -1.99
N ARG A 139 2.20 12.88 -1.25
CA ARG A 139 2.51 14.32 -1.33
C ARG A 139 3.65 14.69 -2.28
N ALA A 140 4.19 13.76 -3.02
CA ALA A 140 5.34 14.01 -3.89
C ALA A 140 4.93 13.99 -5.37
N ASP A 141 4.08 14.95 -5.79
CA ASP A 141 3.60 15.05 -7.18
C ASP A 141 4.75 15.05 -8.21
N GLY A 142 5.84 15.78 -7.91
CA GLY A 142 7.01 15.82 -8.78
C GLY A 142 7.77 14.49 -8.90
N TYR A 143 7.61 13.56 -7.95
CA TYR A 143 8.25 12.24 -8.03
C TYR A 143 7.55 11.32 -9.03
N VAL A 144 6.23 11.38 -9.08
CA VAL A 144 5.43 10.61 -10.05
C VAL A 144 5.76 11.01 -11.49
N GLU A 145 5.97 12.29 -11.74
CA GLU A 145 6.38 12.81 -13.04
C GLU A 145 7.77 12.33 -13.48
N GLN A 146 8.62 12.00 -12.52
CA GLN A 146 10.01 11.54 -12.74
C GLN A 146 10.15 10.01 -12.83
N LEU A 147 9.04 9.25 -12.80
CA LEU A 147 9.09 7.80 -12.95
C LEU A 147 9.86 7.42 -14.22
N ARG A 148 10.94 6.66 -14.04
CA ARG A 148 11.80 6.18 -15.12
C ARG A 148 11.59 4.69 -15.31
N LEU A 149 11.69 4.26 -16.55
CA LEU A 149 11.61 2.86 -16.91
C LEU A 149 12.61 2.03 -16.09
N GLN A 150 12.09 1.05 -15.37
CA GLN A 150 12.87 0.03 -14.70
C GLN A 150 12.85 -1.27 -15.49
N ALA A 151 13.80 -2.16 -15.23
CA ALA A 151 13.76 -3.49 -15.82
C ALA A 151 12.53 -4.27 -15.31
N PRO A 152 11.70 -4.86 -16.17
CA PRO A 152 10.55 -5.67 -15.76
C PRO A 152 11.03 -7.01 -15.12
N PRO A 153 10.20 -7.60 -14.25
CA PRO A 153 8.92 -7.06 -13.75
C PRO A 153 9.12 -5.88 -12.79
N TRP A 154 8.27 -4.88 -12.93
CA TRP A 154 8.33 -3.64 -12.18
C TRP A 154 6.94 -3.29 -11.60
N LEU A 155 6.87 -3.11 -10.28
CA LEU A 155 5.68 -2.70 -9.53
C LEU A 155 5.84 -1.24 -9.06
N VAL A 156 4.85 -0.40 -9.34
CA VAL A 156 4.77 0.97 -8.82
C VAL A 156 3.63 1.07 -7.82
N LEU A 157 3.92 1.60 -6.64
CA LEU A 157 2.92 1.94 -5.63
C LEU A 157 2.65 3.45 -5.69
N HIS A 158 1.37 3.82 -5.81
CA HIS A 158 0.87 5.19 -5.67
C HIS A 158 -0.54 5.14 -5.14
N HIS A 159 -0.83 5.90 -4.06
CA HIS A 159 -2.09 5.75 -3.35
C HIS A 159 -3.32 6.09 -4.21
N GLU A 160 -3.30 7.23 -4.92
CA GLU A 160 -4.39 7.55 -5.84
C GLU A 160 -4.30 6.71 -7.11
N PRO A 161 -5.41 6.13 -7.59
CA PRO A 161 -5.41 5.41 -8.87
C PRO A 161 -5.17 6.36 -10.04
N PRO A 162 -4.77 5.84 -11.21
CA PRO A 162 -4.67 6.64 -12.43
C PRO A 162 -6.01 7.31 -12.77
N ALA A 163 -6.00 8.62 -13.01
CA ALA A 163 -7.20 9.35 -13.38
C ALA A 163 -7.83 8.82 -14.69
N ASN A 164 -9.14 8.93 -14.81
CA ASN A 164 -9.94 8.45 -15.95
C ASN A 164 -9.84 6.94 -16.19
N SER A 165 -9.58 6.17 -15.14
CA SER A 165 -9.58 4.70 -15.15
C SER A 165 -10.83 4.16 -14.46
N GLN A 166 -11.21 2.90 -14.76
CA GLN A 166 -12.34 2.21 -14.11
C GLN A 166 -12.07 1.93 -12.61
N ILE A 167 -10.80 1.94 -12.21
CA ILE A 167 -10.41 1.79 -10.80
C ILE A 167 -10.39 3.13 -10.04
N ALA A 168 -10.62 4.25 -10.71
CA ALA A 168 -10.84 5.58 -10.13
C ALA A 168 -12.34 5.91 -10.06
N THR A 169 -12.68 7.03 -9.45
CA THR A 169 -14.00 7.65 -9.57
C THR A 169 -13.87 8.97 -10.35
N PRO A 170 -14.96 9.57 -10.81
CA PRO A 170 -14.89 10.88 -11.50
C PRO A 170 -14.26 12.00 -10.65
N LYS A 171 -14.21 11.83 -9.33
CA LYS A 171 -13.66 12.81 -8.38
C LYS A 171 -12.34 12.36 -7.74
N SER A 172 -11.87 11.16 -8.03
CA SER A 172 -10.62 10.62 -7.51
C SER A 172 -9.73 10.15 -8.65
N GLY A 173 -8.45 10.14 -8.41
CA GLY A 173 -7.46 9.70 -9.38
C GLY A 173 -6.49 10.80 -9.77
N ASN A 174 -5.26 10.38 -9.97
CA ASN A 174 -4.12 11.26 -10.23
C ASN A 174 -3.79 11.29 -11.71
N LEU A 175 -3.90 12.48 -12.33
CA LEU A 175 -3.63 12.67 -13.77
C LEU A 175 -2.13 12.48 -14.08
N ALA A 176 -1.26 13.01 -13.23
CA ALA A 176 0.19 12.88 -13.42
C ALA A 176 0.60 11.40 -13.35
N PHE A 177 0.00 10.63 -12.43
CA PHE A 177 0.21 9.19 -12.34
C PHE A 177 -0.29 8.44 -13.57
N ALA A 178 -1.48 8.78 -14.09
CA ALA A 178 -2.00 8.20 -15.34
C ALA A 178 -1.07 8.44 -16.53
N GLN A 179 -0.52 9.65 -16.63
CA GLN A 179 0.46 10.00 -17.67
C GLN A 179 1.79 9.26 -17.48
N ALA A 180 2.26 9.17 -16.24
CA ALA A 180 3.49 8.46 -15.91
C ALA A 180 3.40 6.96 -16.23
N VAL A 181 2.28 6.30 -15.87
CA VAL A 181 2.02 4.90 -16.22
C VAL A 181 2.05 4.68 -17.74
N ARG A 182 1.37 5.55 -18.51
CA ARG A 182 1.38 5.44 -19.98
C ARG A 182 2.79 5.63 -20.58
N ARG A 183 3.58 6.55 -20.04
CA ARG A 183 4.92 6.86 -20.53
C ARG A 183 5.94 5.79 -20.17
N SER A 184 5.90 5.31 -18.92
CA SER A 184 6.97 4.49 -18.34
C SER A 184 6.67 2.99 -18.40
N GLY A 185 5.39 2.58 -18.55
CA GLY A 185 4.95 1.21 -18.76
C GLY A 185 5.38 0.21 -17.67
N PRO A 186 5.14 0.47 -16.36
CA PRO A 186 5.42 -0.54 -15.35
C PRO A 186 4.62 -1.82 -15.63
N THR A 187 5.11 -2.96 -15.17
CA THR A 187 4.37 -4.22 -15.32
C THR A 187 3.04 -4.15 -14.56
N TRP A 188 3.12 -3.64 -13.32
CA TRP A 188 1.96 -3.46 -12.45
C TRP A 188 2.01 -2.12 -11.73
N SER A 189 0.83 -1.59 -11.38
CA SER A 189 0.70 -0.56 -10.36
C SER A 189 -0.31 -0.96 -9.30
N LEU A 190 -0.09 -0.52 -8.07
CA LEU A 190 -0.99 -0.70 -6.94
C LEU A 190 -1.44 0.65 -6.43
N SER A 191 -2.74 0.83 -6.28
CA SER A 191 -3.38 1.99 -5.69
C SER A 191 -4.42 1.59 -4.63
N GLY A 192 -4.80 2.53 -3.78
CA GLY A 192 -5.90 2.50 -2.84
C GLY A 192 -6.88 3.65 -3.07
N HIS A 193 -7.22 4.40 -2.01
CA HIS A 193 -8.00 5.64 -2.02
C HIS A 193 -9.47 5.48 -2.41
N VAL A 194 -9.79 4.61 -3.34
CA VAL A 194 -11.16 4.37 -3.79
C VAL A 194 -11.69 3.10 -3.15
N HIS A 195 -12.58 3.30 -2.17
CA HIS A 195 -13.18 2.21 -1.41
C HIS A 195 -14.27 1.48 -2.19
N PHE A 196 -14.61 0.30 -1.71
CA PHE A 196 -15.75 -0.44 -2.20
C PHE A 196 -17.05 0.34 -1.98
N THR A 197 -17.89 0.37 -3.00
CA THR A 197 -19.21 1.00 -2.93
C THR A 197 -20.28 -0.02 -3.35
N VAL A 198 -21.31 -0.18 -2.52
CA VAL A 198 -22.42 -1.07 -2.84
C VAL A 198 -23.18 -0.52 -4.07
N GLY A 199 -23.37 -1.37 -5.06
CA GLY A 199 -24.06 -1.00 -6.30
C GLY A 199 -23.16 -0.53 -7.43
N ASP A 200 -21.86 -0.33 -7.18
CA ASP A 200 -20.88 -0.09 -8.23
C ASP A 200 -20.31 -1.38 -8.81
N ASP A 201 -19.82 -1.33 -10.06
CA ASP A 201 -19.17 -2.46 -10.72
C ASP A 201 -17.87 -2.89 -10.03
N ASN A 202 -17.32 -2.05 -9.15
CA ASN A 202 -16.15 -2.32 -8.32
C ASN A 202 -15.01 -3.00 -9.08
N HIS A 203 -14.58 -2.36 -10.16
CA HIS A 203 -13.42 -2.80 -10.91
C HIS A 203 -12.17 -2.75 -10.02
N PHE A 204 -11.47 -3.87 -9.89
CA PHE A 204 -10.23 -3.98 -9.11
C PHE A 204 -8.97 -3.82 -9.96
N PHE A 205 -9.12 -3.79 -11.28
CA PHE A 205 -8.01 -3.58 -12.22
C PHE A 205 -8.45 -2.82 -13.47
N GLU A 206 -7.47 -2.26 -14.16
CA GLU A 206 -7.58 -1.78 -15.54
C GLU A 206 -6.24 -1.92 -16.26
N ARG A 207 -6.27 -2.16 -17.57
CA ARG A 207 -5.08 -2.13 -18.40
C ARG A 207 -4.89 -0.73 -19.02
N ILE A 208 -3.75 -0.11 -18.72
CA ILE A 208 -3.34 1.18 -19.31
C ILE A 208 -2.05 0.95 -20.09
N GLY A 209 -2.16 0.86 -21.41
CA GLY A 209 -1.04 0.41 -22.24
C GLY A 209 -0.68 -1.04 -21.91
N SER A 210 0.59 -1.28 -21.57
CA SER A 210 1.09 -2.60 -21.12
C SER A 210 0.95 -2.83 -19.61
N THR A 211 0.53 -1.82 -18.85
CA THR A 211 0.46 -1.88 -17.39
C THR A 211 -0.89 -2.40 -16.92
N ILE A 212 -0.88 -3.34 -15.97
CA ILE A 212 -2.08 -3.70 -15.21
C ILE A 212 -2.09 -2.86 -13.94
N CYS A 213 -3.07 -1.96 -13.83
CA CYS A 213 -3.28 -1.10 -12.69
C CYS A 213 -4.30 -1.75 -11.74
N PHE A 214 -3.95 -1.90 -10.46
CA PHE A 214 -4.76 -2.54 -9.44
C PHE A 214 -5.25 -1.54 -8.38
N ASN A 215 -6.46 -1.79 -7.86
CA ASN A 215 -7.01 -1.18 -6.66
C ASN A 215 -7.75 -2.24 -5.85
N CYS A 216 -7.38 -2.42 -4.59
CA CYS A 216 -7.96 -3.49 -3.75
C CYS A 216 -9.40 -3.22 -3.35
N ARG A 217 -9.92 -1.98 -3.50
CA ARG A 217 -11.30 -1.61 -3.13
C ARG A 217 -11.64 -2.05 -1.71
N GLN A 218 -10.89 -1.55 -0.72
CA GLN A 218 -11.16 -1.86 0.68
C GLN A 218 -12.56 -1.45 1.11
N ASN A 219 -13.09 -2.14 2.12
CA ASN A 219 -14.30 -1.69 2.78
C ASN A 219 -14.03 -0.33 3.46
N PRO A 220 -15.00 0.62 3.38
CA PRO A 220 -14.80 1.94 3.96
C PRO A 220 -14.66 1.84 5.49
N PRO A 221 -13.85 2.71 6.12
CA PRO A 221 -13.74 2.76 7.57
C PRO A 221 -15.08 3.13 8.22
N GLY A 222 -15.28 2.75 9.49
CA GLY A 222 -16.47 3.10 10.26
C GLY A 222 -17.63 2.11 10.19
N GLY A 223 -17.55 1.07 9.34
CA GLY A 223 -18.51 -0.04 9.32
C GLY A 223 -18.03 -1.26 10.10
N LEU A 224 -18.83 -2.34 10.07
CA LEU A 224 -18.36 -3.65 10.54
C LEU A 224 -17.32 -4.18 9.54
N LEU A 225 -16.06 -4.13 9.93
CA LEU A 225 -14.96 -4.58 9.10
C LEU A 225 -14.78 -6.10 9.19
N PRO A 226 -14.46 -6.77 8.07
CA PRO A 226 -14.18 -8.19 8.05
C PRO A 226 -12.85 -8.51 8.77
N PRO A 227 -12.59 -9.79 9.13
CA PRO A 227 -11.37 -10.20 9.81
C PRO A 227 -10.11 -10.04 8.94
N GLU A 228 -10.26 -10.02 7.63
CA GLU A 228 -9.18 -9.93 6.65
C GLU A 228 -9.40 -8.72 5.71
N PRO A 229 -8.34 -8.05 5.25
CA PRO A 229 -8.46 -7.00 4.25
C PRO A 229 -8.80 -7.58 2.87
N ASN A 230 -9.37 -6.75 1.99
CA ASN A 230 -9.41 -7.08 0.57
C ASN A 230 -7.97 -7.09 0.02
N VAL A 231 -7.65 -8.09 -0.78
CA VAL A 231 -6.30 -8.27 -1.32
C VAL A 231 -6.33 -8.65 -2.80
N ILE A 232 -5.22 -8.37 -3.49
CA ILE A 232 -4.96 -8.90 -4.81
C ILE A 232 -3.72 -9.78 -4.73
N ILE A 233 -3.86 -11.02 -5.17
CA ILE A 233 -2.77 -12.01 -5.22
C ILE A 233 -2.31 -12.13 -6.66
N VAL A 234 -1.07 -11.69 -6.93
CA VAL A 234 -0.43 -11.85 -8.25
C VAL A 234 0.43 -13.11 -8.21
N ASP A 235 0.12 -14.09 -9.05
CA ASP A 235 0.90 -15.32 -9.20
C ASP A 235 1.45 -15.44 -10.63
N THR A 236 2.71 -15.07 -10.83
CA THR A 236 3.34 -15.10 -12.16
C THR A 236 3.57 -16.50 -12.70
N LYS A 237 3.59 -17.52 -11.85
CA LYS A 237 3.70 -18.92 -12.33
C LYS A 237 2.40 -19.39 -12.95
N ARG A 238 1.27 -18.93 -12.41
CA ARG A 238 -0.06 -19.22 -12.96
C ARG A 238 -0.47 -18.24 -14.04
N GLN A 239 0.25 -17.12 -14.20
CA GLN A 239 -0.11 -15.99 -15.07
C GLN A 239 -1.48 -15.41 -14.70
N GLU A 240 -1.74 -15.25 -13.39
CA GLU A 240 -3.04 -14.84 -12.86
C GLU A 240 -2.89 -13.77 -11.80
N ALA A 241 -3.89 -12.87 -11.72
CA ALA A 241 -4.12 -12.02 -10.56
C ALA A 241 -5.53 -12.28 -10.03
N THR A 242 -5.62 -12.62 -8.74
CA THR A 242 -6.88 -12.92 -8.05
C THR A 242 -7.18 -11.83 -7.04
N TRP A 243 -8.29 -11.13 -7.20
CA TRP A 243 -8.85 -10.24 -6.20
C TRP A 243 -9.71 -11.07 -5.26
N ARG A 244 -9.43 -10.97 -3.96
CA ARG A 244 -10.19 -11.60 -2.89
C ARG A 244 -10.79 -10.51 -2.02
N ARG A 245 -12.12 -10.52 -1.91
CA ARG A 245 -12.89 -9.59 -1.11
C ARG A 245 -13.76 -10.34 -0.10
N TRP A 246 -13.79 -9.82 1.11
CA TRP A 246 -14.75 -10.26 2.10
C TRP A 246 -16.10 -9.55 1.91
N ILE A 247 -17.18 -10.35 1.81
CA ILE A 247 -18.56 -9.89 1.87
C ILE A 247 -19.05 -10.06 3.31
N THR A 248 -19.90 -9.17 3.80
CA THR A 248 -20.57 -9.30 5.10
C THR A 248 -21.28 -10.67 5.19
N HIS A 249 -21.17 -11.34 6.36
CA HIS A 249 -21.69 -12.67 6.69
C HIS A 249 -20.79 -13.88 6.36
N GLY A 250 -19.48 -13.69 6.27
CA GLY A 250 -18.52 -14.82 6.21
C GLY A 250 -18.37 -15.46 4.84
N THR A 251 -18.79 -14.78 3.79
CA THR A 251 -18.55 -15.20 2.41
C THR A 251 -17.47 -14.38 1.76
N ASN A 252 -16.60 -15.04 0.99
CA ASN A 252 -15.59 -14.38 0.15
C ASN A 252 -16.08 -14.31 -1.29
N GLU A 253 -15.77 -13.22 -1.97
CA GLU A 253 -15.83 -13.13 -3.41
C GLU A 253 -14.40 -13.17 -3.97
N GLU A 254 -14.20 -13.99 -4.99
CA GLU A 254 -12.93 -14.03 -5.72
C GLU A 254 -13.18 -13.77 -7.20
N LYS A 255 -12.38 -12.88 -7.79
CA LYS A 255 -12.35 -12.60 -9.22
C LYS A 255 -10.91 -12.76 -9.72
N THR A 256 -10.71 -13.56 -10.77
CA THR A 256 -9.39 -13.82 -11.34
C THR A 256 -9.31 -13.28 -12.77
N ILE A 257 -8.15 -12.71 -13.10
CA ILE A 257 -7.80 -12.27 -14.45
C ILE A 257 -6.48 -12.91 -14.89
N GLU A 258 -6.27 -13.05 -16.20
CA GLU A 258 -4.97 -13.35 -16.78
C GLU A 258 -4.06 -12.12 -16.78
N LEU A 259 -2.76 -12.33 -16.50
CA LEU A 259 -1.73 -11.28 -16.45
C LEU A 259 -1.24 -10.87 -17.86
#